data_a43c5264ce2846ccacfa531725e69a5e
#
_entry.id   a43c5264ce2846ccacfa531725e69a5e
#
_cell.length_a   1.000
_cell.length_b   1.000
_cell.length_c   1.000
_cell.angle_alpha   90.00
_cell.angle_beta   90.00
_cell.angle_gamma   90.00
#
_symmetry.space_group_name_H-M   'P 1'
#
loop_
_entity.id
_entity.type
_entity.pdbx_description
1 polymer ?
#
loop_
_entity_poly.entity_id
_entity_poly.type
_entity_poly.pdbx_seq_one_letter_code
_entity_poly.pdbx_strand_id
1 'polypeptide(L)'
;MNRTQFAVSLAVMGLMSLVGSFVAVYALQGAPVQAQEDGAGVVKGSEFVLVDKKGNTRASLDLSDENEVRFTLIDSEGKGRVQLSSGGERAYIALLDRSQQIRYLVGQDDTTVMETMLDAKGKNRVISQFKDSGETLLAFNGAEGNNLMTLMGGPKAASTLLLKDPSGKNGVTMFAKEDQSSLQLEAGDGSLLSAVLGDGRPVFALSKAEKLRLRAMLADDGAPEFIFLNDKKEATWRAGK
;
A
#
# COMPACT_ATOMS: atom_id res chain seq x y z
N MET A 1 -68.58 -39.29 25.67
CA MET A 1 -68.12 -37.90 25.71
C MET A 1 -69.15 -37.05 24.99
N ASN A 2 -69.71 -36.05 25.65
CA ASN A 2 -70.73 -35.16 25.07
C ASN A 2 -70.06 -34.24 24.05
N ARG A 3 -70.79 -33.89 22.96
CA ARG A 3 -70.27 -33.01 21.86
C ARG A 3 -69.66 -31.71 22.41
N THR A 4 -70.23 -31.17 23.47
CA THR A 4 -69.72 -29.96 24.15
C THR A 4 -68.37 -30.18 24.83
N GLN A 5 -68.18 -31.33 25.47
CA GLN A 5 -66.92 -31.70 26.13
C GLN A 5 -65.79 -31.91 25.09
N PHE A 6 -66.15 -32.50 23.94
CA PHE A 6 -65.21 -32.68 22.85
C PHE A 6 -64.74 -31.31 22.23
N ALA A 7 -65.68 -30.40 21.98
CA ALA A 7 -65.38 -29.08 21.48
C ALA A 7 -64.49 -28.24 22.42
N VAL A 8 -64.79 -28.33 23.74
CA VAL A 8 -63.98 -27.65 24.79
C VAL A 8 -62.57 -28.23 24.86
N SER A 9 -62.42 -29.56 24.77
CA SER A 9 -61.11 -30.21 24.78
C SER A 9 -60.27 -29.83 23.56
N LEU A 10 -60.89 -29.70 22.38
CA LEU A 10 -60.21 -29.26 21.13
C LEU A 10 -59.76 -27.79 21.23
N ALA A 11 -60.62 -26.93 21.78
CA ALA A 11 -60.25 -25.50 21.97
C ALA A 11 -59.14 -25.33 22.98
N VAL A 12 -59.13 -26.09 24.10
CA VAL A 12 -58.03 -26.06 25.08
C VAL A 12 -56.71 -26.56 24.48
N MET A 13 -56.77 -27.69 23.72
CA MET A 13 -55.55 -28.17 23.04
C MET A 13 -55.01 -27.18 22.00
N GLY A 14 -55.87 -26.51 21.23
CA GLY A 14 -55.48 -25.46 20.30
C GLY A 14 -54.83 -24.27 21.00
N LEU A 15 -55.38 -23.83 22.12
CA LEU A 15 -54.85 -22.75 22.92
C LEU A 15 -53.47 -23.12 23.53
N MET A 16 -53.32 -24.32 24.04
CA MET A 16 -52.05 -24.81 24.59
C MET A 16 -50.97 -24.98 23.53
N SER A 17 -51.34 -25.36 22.31
CA SER A 17 -50.42 -25.43 21.17
C SER A 17 -49.97 -24.03 20.74
N LEU A 18 -50.85 -23.05 20.71
CA LEU A 18 -50.49 -21.65 20.40
C LEU A 18 -49.58 -21.05 21.47
N VAL A 19 -49.88 -21.24 22.75
CA VAL A 19 -49.03 -20.76 23.85
C VAL A 19 -47.68 -21.46 23.84
N GLY A 20 -47.64 -22.77 23.59
CA GLY A 20 -46.39 -23.52 23.45
C GLY A 20 -45.51 -23.04 22.30
N SER A 21 -46.11 -22.71 21.17
CA SER A 21 -45.41 -22.15 20.00
C SER A 21 -44.84 -20.75 20.28
N PHE A 22 -45.62 -19.90 20.98
CA PHE A 22 -45.14 -18.56 21.37
C PHE A 22 -44.00 -18.64 22.39
N VAL A 23 -44.08 -19.53 23.38
CA VAL A 23 -43.00 -19.73 24.37
C VAL A 23 -41.74 -20.28 23.68
N ALA A 24 -41.89 -21.24 22.75
CA ALA A 24 -40.76 -21.78 21.99
C ALA A 24 -40.09 -20.72 21.09
N VAL A 25 -40.87 -19.88 20.42
CA VAL A 25 -40.34 -18.78 19.62
C VAL A 25 -39.64 -17.72 20.50
N TYR A 26 -40.24 -17.41 21.68
CA TYR A 26 -39.61 -16.45 22.61
C TYR A 26 -38.34 -17.01 23.27
N ALA A 27 -38.29 -18.30 23.53
CA ALA A 27 -37.11 -18.97 24.09
C ALA A 27 -36.00 -19.16 23.05
N LEU A 28 -36.34 -19.20 21.75
CA LEU A 28 -35.40 -19.31 20.66
C LEU A 28 -34.98 -17.95 20.09
N GLN A 29 -35.73 -16.86 20.35
CA GLN A 29 -35.35 -15.51 20.02
C GLN A 29 -34.46 -14.92 21.12
N GLY A 30 -33.16 -15.17 21.00
CA GLY A 30 -32.14 -14.36 21.63
C GLY A 30 -31.90 -14.61 23.11
N ALA A 31 -31.55 -15.82 23.48
CA ALA A 31 -30.59 -15.91 24.57
C ALA A 31 -29.35 -15.21 24.10
N PRO A 32 -28.91 -14.08 24.73
CA PRO A 32 -27.56 -13.61 24.49
C PRO A 32 -26.65 -14.82 24.71
N VAL A 33 -25.70 -15.07 23.81
CA VAL A 33 -24.66 -16.08 24.02
C VAL A 33 -23.98 -15.68 25.32
N GLN A 34 -24.46 -16.22 26.46
CA GLN A 34 -23.75 -16.14 27.71
C GLN A 34 -22.49 -16.97 27.45
N ALA A 35 -21.35 -16.34 27.46
CA ALA A 35 -20.08 -17.02 27.51
C ALA A 35 -20.19 -18.01 28.68
N GLN A 36 -20.25 -19.28 28.36
CA GLN A 36 -20.34 -20.34 29.33
C GLN A 36 -19.04 -20.33 30.12
N GLU A 37 -19.08 -19.91 31.37
CA GLU A 37 -17.96 -19.94 32.30
C GLU A 37 -17.66 -21.42 32.65
N ASP A 38 -17.17 -22.16 31.68
CA ASP A 38 -16.46 -23.41 31.91
C ASP A 38 -14.96 -23.14 31.75
N GLY A 39 -14.33 -22.87 32.86
CA GLY A 39 -12.90 -23.08 33.20
C GLY A 39 -11.78 -22.69 32.27
N ALA A 40 -12.01 -22.23 31.06
CA ALA A 40 -11.01 -21.78 30.11
C ALA A 40 -11.55 -20.82 29.04
N GLY A 41 -12.59 -20.02 29.33
CA GLY A 41 -12.93 -18.76 28.63
C GLY A 41 -12.84 -18.67 27.09
N VAL A 42 -12.91 -19.80 26.36
CA VAL A 42 -12.81 -19.80 24.90
C VAL A 42 -14.19 -19.81 24.26
N VAL A 43 -14.56 -18.77 23.54
CA VAL A 43 -15.74 -18.72 22.68
C VAL A 43 -15.32 -19.13 21.25
N LYS A 44 -15.96 -20.19 20.73
CA LYS A 44 -15.73 -20.66 19.35
C LYS A 44 -16.91 -20.27 18.47
N GLY A 45 -16.66 -19.71 17.30
CA GLY A 45 -17.68 -19.35 16.33
C GLY A 45 -17.05 -19.17 14.96
N SER A 46 -17.83 -19.28 13.91
CA SER A 46 -17.42 -18.95 12.54
C SER A 46 -17.49 -17.46 12.25
N GLU A 47 -18.28 -16.73 13.05
CA GLU A 47 -18.47 -15.29 12.92
C GLU A 47 -18.80 -14.67 14.29
N PHE A 48 -18.27 -13.48 14.57
CA PHE A 48 -18.63 -12.62 15.68
C PHE A 48 -19.04 -11.26 15.16
N VAL A 49 -20.24 -10.80 15.53
CA VAL A 49 -20.81 -9.54 15.07
C VAL A 49 -21.12 -8.64 16.25
N LEU A 50 -20.59 -7.39 16.20
CA LEU A 50 -20.99 -6.33 17.10
C LEU A 50 -22.13 -5.55 16.47
N VAL A 51 -23.25 -5.40 17.17
CA VAL A 51 -24.41 -4.63 16.75
C VAL A 51 -24.67 -3.43 17.66
N ASP A 52 -25.20 -2.35 17.11
CA ASP A 52 -25.66 -1.21 17.91
C ASP A 52 -27.05 -1.51 18.55
N LYS A 53 -27.54 -0.55 19.35
CA LYS A 53 -28.86 -0.66 20.01
C LYS A 53 -30.05 -0.81 19.05
N LYS A 54 -29.85 -0.53 17.74
CA LYS A 54 -30.87 -0.65 16.70
C LYS A 54 -30.73 -1.96 15.92
N GLY A 55 -29.75 -2.81 16.25
CA GLY A 55 -29.46 -4.05 15.54
C GLY A 55 -28.59 -3.89 14.30
N ASN A 56 -28.05 -2.70 14.00
CA ASN A 56 -27.15 -2.53 12.86
C ASN A 56 -25.75 -3.03 13.20
N THR A 57 -25.14 -3.79 12.29
CA THR A 57 -23.76 -4.26 12.42
C THR A 57 -22.77 -3.09 12.46
N ARG A 58 -21.84 -3.11 13.41
CA ARG A 58 -20.80 -2.11 13.63
C ARG A 58 -19.40 -2.69 13.52
N ALA A 59 -19.25 -3.97 13.75
CA ALA A 59 -18.03 -4.69 13.46
C ALA A 59 -18.35 -6.17 13.19
N SER A 60 -17.50 -6.81 12.41
CA SER A 60 -17.51 -8.27 12.25
C SER A 60 -16.09 -8.82 12.37
N LEU A 61 -15.98 -10.03 12.87
CA LEU A 61 -14.82 -10.90 12.78
C LEU A 61 -15.31 -12.19 12.13
N ASP A 62 -14.84 -12.46 10.92
CA ASP A 62 -15.32 -13.57 10.10
C ASP A 62 -14.16 -14.23 9.33
N LEU A 63 -14.48 -15.32 8.66
CA LEU A 63 -13.62 -15.96 7.68
C LEU A 63 -14.12 -15.62 6.28
N SER A 64 -13.23 -15.18 5.40
CA SER A 64 -13.54 -15.06 3.97
C SER A 64 -13.72 -16.43 3.31
N ASP A 65 -14.22 -16.46 2.08
CA ASP A 65 -14.34 -17.68 1.28
C ASP A 65 -12.98 -18.39 1.04
N GLU A 66 -11.88 -17.63 1.16
CA GLU A 66 -10.50 -18.13 1.05
C GLU A 66 -9.89 -18.52 2.42
N ASN A 67 -10.72 -18.64 3.49
CA ASN A 67 -10.30 -18.89 4.86
C ASN A 67 -9.37 -17.82 5.47
N GLU A 68 -9.41 -16.60 4.97
CA GLU A 68 -8.71 -15.48 5.60
C GLU A 68 -9.51 -14.97 6.80
N VAL A 69 -8.87 -14.79 7.93
CA VAL A 69 -9.46 -14.12 9.09
C VAL A 69 -9.59 -12.64 8.75
N ARG A 70 -10.81 -12.09 8.89
CA ARG A 70 -11.11 -10.71 8.59
C ARG A 70 -11.84 -10.02 9.75
N PHE A 71 -11.31 -8.90 10.20
CA PHE A 71 -11.98 -7.99 11.14
C PHE A 71 -12.33 -6.70 10.43
N THR A 72 -13.61 -6.33 10.42
CA THR A 72 -14.11 -5.14 9.73
C THR A 72 -14.83 -4.21 10.71
N LEU A 73 -14.48 -2.92 10.71
CA LEU A 73 -15.24 -1.86 11.37
C LEU A 73 -16.17 -1.19 10.34
N ILE A 74 -17.44 -1.01 10.74
CA ILE A 74 -18.53 -0.60 9.87
C ILE A 74 -19.13 0.71 10.41
N ASP A 75 -19.30 1.70 9.52
CA ASP A 75 -19.86 3.00 9.88
C ASP A 75 -21.40 2.96 10.06
N SER A 76 -21.98 4.14 10.35
CA SER A 76 -23.42 4.28 10.54
C SER A 76 -24.24 4.04 9.27
N GLU A 77 -23.64 4.06 8.11
CA GLU A 77 -24.27 3.81 6.81
C GLU A 77 -24.13 2.33 6.38
N GLY A 78 -23.54 1.47 7.21
CA GLY A 78 -23.32 0.06 6.91
C GLY A 78 -22.11 -0.21 6.00
N LYS A 79 -21.20 0.76 5.88
CA LYS A 79 -20.01 0.65 5.04
C LYS A 79 -18.77 0.32 5.84
N GLY A 80 -17.98 -0.65 5.38
CA GLY A 80 -16.67 -0.95 5.96
C GLY A 80 -15.74 0.24 5.86
N ARG A 81 -15.04 0.58 6.96
CA ARG A 81 -14.13 1.72 7.03
C ARG A 81 -12.71 1.31 7.37
N VAL A 82 -12.57 0.27 8.15
CA VAL A 82 -11.28 -0.32 8.52
C VAL A 82 -11.41 -1.82 8.34
N GLN A 83 -10.42 -2.42 7.73
CA GLN A 83 -10.32 -3.86 7.57
C GLN A 83 -8.93 -4.32 7.98
N LEU A 84 -8.88 -5.33 8.86
CA LEU A 84 -7.69 -6.13 9.11
C LEU A 84 -7.94 -7.49 8.50
N SER A 85 -6.97 -8.01 7.75
CA SER A 85 -7.07 -9.35 7.17
C SER A 85 -5.76 -10.10 7.33
N SER A 86 -5.86 -11.39 7.58
CA SER A 86 -4.71 -12.29 7.66
C SER A 86 -5.10 -13.66 7.13
N GLY A 87 -4.41 -14.11 6.11
CA GLY A 87 -4.61 -15.43 5.52
C GLY A 87 -3.56 -15.75 4.47
N GLY A 88 -3.26 -17.03 4.27
CA GLY A 88 -2.23 -17.47 3.36
C GLY A 88 -0.89 -16.76 3.64
N GLU A 89 -0.33 -16.15 2.62
CA GLU A 89 0.98 -15.47 2.67
C GLU A 89 0.87 -13.95 2.97
N ARG A 90 -0.33 -13.44 3.29
CA ARG A 90 -0.58 -11.99 3.42
C ARG A 90 -1.25 -11.61 4.73
N ALA A 91 -0.83 -10.47 5.27
CA ALA A 91 -1.56 -9.79 6.34
C ALA A 91 -1.58 -8.28 6.03
N TYR A 92 -2.73 -7.62 6.24
CA TYR A 92 -2.83 -6.19 5.96
C TYR A 92 -3.87 -5.47 6.82
N ILE A 93 -3.72 -4.16 6.88
CA ILE A 93 -4.71 -3.21 7.38
C ILE A 93 -5.06 -2.27 6.23
N ALA A 94 -6.36 -2.12 5.97
CA ALA A 94 -6.86 -1.20 4.96
C ALA A 94 -7.81 -0.16 5.57
N LEU A 95 -7.70 1.09 5.13
CA LEU A 95 -8.68 2.14 5.38
C LEU A 95 -9.45 2.41 4.10
N LEU A 96 -10.78 2.38 4.18
CA LEU A 96 -11.68 2.57 3.05
C LEU A 96 -12.42 3.92 3.16
N ASP A 97 -12.66 4.53 2.02
CA ASP A 97 -13.52 5.70 1.93
C ASP A 97 -15.02 5.33 1.89
N ARG A 98 -15.89 6.34 1.80
CA ARG A 98 -17.35 6.09 1.71
C ARG A 98 -17.79 5.34 0.46
N SER A 99 -16.98 5.34 -0.59
CA SER A 99 -17.22 4.60 -1.84
C SER A 99 -16.66 3.19 -1.82
N GLN A 100 -16.17 2.72 -0.67
CA GLN A 100 -15.52 1.43 -0.47
C GLN A 100 -14.21 1.26 -1.26
N GLN A 101 -13.57 2.39 -1.61
CA GLN A 101 -12.25 2.39 -2.22
C GLN A 101 -11.18 2.39 -1.13
N ILE A 102 -10.19 1.53 -1.26
CA ILE A 102 -9.01 1.56 -0.37
C ILE A 102 -8.27 2.89 -0.60
N ARG A 103 -7.99 3.62 0.50
CA ARG A 103 -7.25 4.89 0.51
C ARG A 103 -5.89 4.75 1.17
N TYR A 104 -5.75 3.79 2.04
CA TYR A 104 -4.52 3.46 2.73
C TYR A 104 -4.47 1.95 2.93
N LEU A 105 -3.32 1.38 2.66
CA LEU A 105 -3.02 -0.02 2.88
C LEU A 105 -1.63 -0.12 3.51
N VAL A 106 -1.53 -0.86 4.59
CA VAL A 106 -0.25 -1.35 5.11
C VAL A 106 -0.35 -2.85 5.30
N GLY A 107 0.66 -3.57 4.85
CA GLY A 107 0.64 -5.02 4.93
C GLY A 107 1.98 -5.62 4.61
N GLN A 108 2.00 -6.94 4.69
CA GLN A 108 3.18 -7.73 4.35
C GLN A 108 2.77 -8.98 3.59
N ASP A 109 3.68 -9.46 2.79
CA ASP A 109 3.75 -10.84 2.30
C ASP A 109 5.02 -11.51 2.85
N ASP A 110 5.35 -12.71 2.37
CA ASP A 110 6.49 -13.49 2.87
C ASP A 110 7.85 -12.78 2.76
N THR A 111 7.99 -11.80 1.90
CA THR A 111 9.28 -11.19 1.56
C THR A 111 9.29 -9.66 1.64
N THR A 112 8.11 -9.06 1.80
CA THR A 112 7.97 -7.61 1.61
C THR A 112 6.99 -7.02 2.62
N VAL A 113 7.40 -5.93 3.27
CA VAL A 113 6.50 -5.02 3.99
C VAL A 113 6.21 -3.83 3.08
N MET A 114 4.94 -3.48 2.94
CA MET A 114 4.50 -2.41 2.05
C MET A 114 3.48 -1.48 2.73
N GLU A 115 3.61 -0.20 2.45
CA GLU A 115 2.64 0.83 2.78
C GLU A 115 2.26 1.58 1.50
N THR A 116 0.96 1.83 1.29
CA THR A 116 0.47 2.50 0.08
C THR A 116 -0.65 3.47 0.43
N MET A 117 -0.56 4.69 -0.10
CA MET A 117 -1.65 5.67 -0.09
C MET A 117 -2.20 5.83 -1.50
N LEU A 118 -3.52 5.74 -1.64
CA LEU A 118 -4.21 5.79 -2.92
C LEU A 118 -5.10 7.03 -3.01
N ASP A 119 -5.24 7.57 -4.21
CA ASP A 119 -6.22 8.62 -4.48
C ASP A 119 -7.65 8.05 -4.65
N ALA A 120 -8.62 8.93 -4.88
CA ALA A 120 -10.02 8.53 -5.09
C ALA A 120 -10.25 7.71 -6.36
N LYS A 121 -9.29 7.63 -7.26
CA LYS A 121 -9.33 6.83 -8.48
C LYS A 121 -8.59 5.50 -8.33
N GLY A 122 -8.09 5.18 -7.12
CA GLY A 122 -7.32 3.98 -6.84
C GLY A 122 -5.87 4.03 -7.35
N LYS A 123 -5.36 5.21 -7.74
CA LYS A 123 -3.96 5.35 -8.15
C LYS A 123 -3.05 5.51 -6.93
N ASN A 124 -1.96 4.78 -6.90
CA ASN A 124 -0.94 4.90 -5.86
C ASN A 124 -0.30 6.28 -5.90
N ARG A 125 -0.34 7.00 -4.77
CA ARG A 125 0.27 8.32 -4.60
C ARG A 125 1.55 8.27 -3.80
N VAL A 126 1.59 7.42 -2.80
CA VAL A 126 2.78 7.12 -2.00
C VAL A 126 2.92 5.62 -1.93
N ILE A 127 4.13 5.13 -2.11
CA ILE A 127 4.50 3.73 -1.91
C ILE A 127 5.75 3.72 -1.04
N SER A 128 5.70 2.98 0.06
CA SER A 128 6.85 2.62 0.86
C SER A 128 6.98 1.10 0.85
N GLN A 129 8.17 0.58 0.59
CA GLN A 129 8.41 -0.85 0.46
C GLN A 129 9.75 -1.23 1.07
N PHE A 130 9.76 -2.31 1.83
CA PHE A 130 10.94 -2.89 2.46
C PHE A 130 10.95 -4.38 2.17
N LYS A 131 11.99 -4.86 1.51
CA LYS A 131 12.15 -6.28 1.20
C LYS A 131 13.16 -6.96 2.13
N ASP A 132 12.97 -8.23 2.37
CA ASP A 132 13.90 -9.06 3.14
C ASP A 132 15.31 -9.09 2.52
N SER A 133 15.42 -8.88 1.21
CA SER A 133 16.71 -8.67 0.51
C SER A 133 17.47 -7.43 0.99
N GLY A 134 16.85 -6.56 1.81
CA GLY A 134 17.36 -5.27 2.27
C GLY A 134 17.12 -4.14 1.27
N GLU A 135 16.42 -4.38 0.16
CA GLU A 135 16.00 -3.32 -0.76
C GLU A 135 14.88 -2.48 -0.15
N THR A 136 15.00 -1.17 -0.31
CA THR A 136 14.02 -0.19 0.16
C THR A 136 13.58 0.72 -0.98
N LEU A 137 12.31 1.12 -0.96
CA LEU A 137 11.72 2.05 -1.91
C LEU A 137 10.79 3.01 -1.17
N LEU A 138 10.91 4.31 -1.47
CA LEU A 138 9.90 5.31 -1.17
C LEU A 138 9.62 6.09 -2.45
N ALA A 139 8.37 6.06 -2.93
CA ALA A 139 7.97 6.71 -4.16
C ALA A 139 6.76 7.63 -3.96
N PHE A 140 6.77 8.77 -4.62
CA PHE A 140 5.67 9.73 -4.70
C PHE A 140 5.28 9.88 -6.16
N ASN A 141 3.99 9.63 -6.46
CA ASN A 141 3.47 9.65 -7.82
C ASN A 141 2.53 10.84 -8.05
N GLY A 142 2.61 11.39 -9.24
CA GLY A 142 1.73 12.45 -9.72
C GLY A 142 0.31 11.97 -10.03
N ALA A 143 -0.56 12.90 -10.41
CA ALA A 143 -1.98 12.63 -10.70
C ALA A 143 -2.16 11.60 -11.81
N GLU A 144 -1.29 11.60 -12.78
CA GLU A 144 -1.35 10.67 -13.91
C GLU A 144 -0.64 9.33 -13.64
N GLY A 145 -0.08 9.16 -12.42
CA GLY A 145 0.66 7.95 -12.02
C GLY A 145 2.14 8.00 -12.40
N ASN A 146 2.61 9.10 -12.97
CA ASN A 146 4.02 9.33 -13.24
C ASN A 146 4.79 9.52 -11.93
N ASN A 147 5.99 8.99 -11.88
CA ASN A 147 6.87 9.10 -10.71
C ASN A 147 7.43 10.53 -10.60
N LEU A 148 7.20 11.19 -9.47
CA LEU A 148 7.71 12.53 -9.17
C LEU A 148 8.94 12.48 -8.27
N MET A 149 8.99 11.53 -7.36
CA MET A 149 10.12 11.35 -6.47
C MET A 149 10.28 9.85 -6.18
N THR A 150 11.52 9.38 -6.21
CA THR A 150 11.88 8.05 -5.73
C THR A 150 13.15 8.15 -4.91
N LEU A 151 13.11 7.52 -3.75
CA LEU A 151 14.29 7.18 -2.96
C LEU A 151 14.36 5.66 -2.91
N MET A 152 15.46 5.09 -3.35
CA MET A 152 15.68 3.65 -3.27
C MET A 152 17.12 3.33 -2.91
N GLY A 153 17.32 2.14 -2.34
CA GLY A 153 18.62 1.62 -1.99
C GLY A 153 18.53 0.18 -1.52
N GLY A 154 19.67 -0.44 -1.36
CA GLY A 154 19.76 -1.80 -0.85
C GLY A 154 21.18 -2.33 -0.92
N PRO A 155 21.46 -3.49 -0.30
CA PRO A 155 22.82 -4.02 -0.17
C PRO A 155 23.52 -4.32 -1.51
N LYS A 156 22.73 -4.60 -2.55
CA LYS A 156 23.23 -4.91 -3.92
C LYS A 156 22.78 -3.87 -4.94
N ALA A 157 21.95 -2.92 -4.54
CA ALA A 157 21.42 -1.87 -5.39
C ALA A 157 22.10 -0.54 -5.06
N ALA A 158 22.30 0.28 -6.07
CA ALA A 158 22.74 1.66 -5.85
C ALA A 158 21.71 2.43 -5.04
N SER A 159 22.16 3.29 -4.12
CA SER A 159 21.29 4.30 -3.52
C SER A 159 20.98 5.38 -4.53
N THR A 160 19.70 5.65 -4.77
CA THR A 160 19.24 6.59 -5.79
C THR A 160 18.19 7.52 -5.20
N LEU A 161 18.35 8.82 -5.44
CA LEU A 161 17.29 9.82 -5.31
C LEU A 161 16.95 10.35 -6.69
N LEU A 162 15.71 10.17 -7.10
CA LEU A 162 15.15 10.70 -8.34
C LEU A 162 14.10 11.75 -8.01
N LEU A 163 14.20 12.92 -8.61
CA LEU A 163 13.17 13.96 -8.60
C LEU A 163 12.81 14.28 -10.04
N LYS A 164 11.54 14.32 -10.36
CA LYS A 164 11.02 14.66 -11.68
C LYS A 164 9.93 15.74 -11.57
N ASP A 165 9.86 16.60 -12.56
CA ASP A 165 8.71 17.50 -12.69
C ASP A 165 7.44 16.71 -13.12
N PRO A 166 6.24 17.29 -13.04
CA PRO A 166 5.01 16.59 -13.41
C PRO A 166 4.97 16.09 -14.86
N SER A 167 5.73 16.71 -15.76
CA SER A 167 5.84 16.26 -17.15
C SER A 167 6.80 15.09 -17.34
N GLY A 168 7.63 14.79 -16.33
CA GLY A 168 8.69 13.80 -16.38
C GLY A 168 9.90 14.18 -17.22
N LYS A 169 9.91 15.40 -17.78
CA LYS A 169 10.95 15.85 -18.71
C LYS A 169 12.14 16.50 -18.02
N ASN A 170 11.90 17.18 -16.89
CA ASN A 170 12.98 17.79 -16.10
C ASN A 170 13.19 16.96 -14.84
N GLY A 171 14.43 16.81 -14.43
CA GLY A 171 14.71 15.99 -13.27
C GLY A 171 16.07 16.20 -12.67
N VAL A 172 16.20 15.66 -11.46
CA VAL A 172 17.45 15.51 -10.73
C VAL A 172 17.60 14.04 -10.38
N THR A 173 18.75 13.46 -10.67
CA THR A 173 19.13 12.13 -10.24
C THR A 173 20.40 12.21 -9.42
N MET A 174 20.34 11.71 -8.20
CA MET A 174 21.52 11.44 -7.38
C MET A 174 21.68 9.93 -7.27
N PHE A 175 22.87 9.45 -7.47
CA PHE A 175 23.19 8.04 -7.49
C PHE A 175 24.47 7.79 -6.71
N ALA A 176 24.50 6.74 -5.89
CA ALA A 176 25.69 6.29 -5.20
C ALA A 176 25.75 4.76 -5.19
N LYS A 177 26.89 4.23 -5.54
CA LYS A 177 27.26 2.81 -5.47
C LYS A 177 28.69 2.70 -4.98
N GLU A 178 29.18 1.52 -4.68
CA GLU A 178 30.48 1.26 -4.07
C GLU A 178 31.64 2.00 -4.71
N ASP A 179 31.67 2.05 -6.03
CA ASP A 179 32.78 2.59 -6.83
C ASP A 179 32.42 3.87 -7.61
N GLN A 180 31.16 4.31 -7.52
CA GLN A 180 30.67 5.41 -8.32
C GLN A 180 29.61 6.24 -7.61
N SER A 181 29.67 7.57 -7.75
CA SER A 181 28.58 8.47 -7.41
C SER A 181 28.35 9.49 -8.52
N SER A 182 27.12 9.95 -8.66
CA SER A 182 26.78 10.97 -9.65
C SER A 182 25.65 11.87 -9.20
N LEU A 183 25.67 13.09 -9.72
CA LEU A 183 24.57 14.05 -9.73
C LEU A 183 24.29 14.41 -11.19
N GLN A 184 23.03 14.29 -11.59
CA GLN A 184 22.57 14.64 -12.93
C GLN A 184 21.39 15.61 -12.84
N LEU A 185 21.40 16.66 -13.64
CA LEU A 185 20.31 17.59 -13.85
C LEU A 185 19.90 17.50 -15.32
N GLU A 186 18.66 17.13 -15.57
CA GLU A 186 18.08 16.92 -16.89
C GLU A 186 17.01 17.95 -17.18
N ALA A 187 17.02 18.52 -18.38
CA ALA A 187 15.98 19.39 -18.88
C ALA A 187 15.27 18.77 -20.09
N GLY A 188 14.01 19.14 -20.30
CA GLY A 188 13.13 18.56 -21.33
C GLY A 188 13.59 18.83 -22.78
N ASP A 189 14.53 19.73 -23.00
CA ASP A 189 15.15 19.98 -24.29
C ASP A 189 16.38 19.08 -24.59
N GLY A 190 16.62 18.08 -23.74
CA GLY A 190 17.77 17.18 -23.80
C GLY A 190 19.07 17.79 -23.28
N SER A 191 18.98 18.91 -22.56
CA SER A 191 20.14 19.47 -21.84
C SER A 191 20.39 18.63 -20.59
N LEU A 192 21.65 18.26 -20.37
CA LEU A 192 22.09 17.48 -19.23
C LEU A 192 23.36 18.09 -18.63
N LEU A 193 23.31 18.35 -17.32
CA LEU A 193 24.51 18.56 -16.52
C LEU A 193 24.76 17.27 -15.72
N SER A 194 25.96 16.76 -15.74
CA SER A 194 26.35 15.62 -14.93
C SER A 194 27.69 15.87 -14.21
N ALA A 195 27.73 15.48 -12.95
CA ALA A 195 28.95 15.35 -12.18
C ALA A 195 29.07 13.90 -11.75
N VAL A 196 30.14 13.24 -12.11
CA VAL A 196 30.38 11.82 -11.85
C VAL A 196 31.71 11.66 -11.16
N LEU A 197 31.74 10.89 -10.11
CA LEU A 197 32.94 10.39 -9.45
C LEU A 197 32.93 8.87 -9.59
N GLY A 198 33.84 8.34 -10.38
CA GLY A 198 34.04 6.91 -10.56
C GLY A 198 35.50 6.58 -10.71
N ASP A 199 35.97 5.46 -10.19
CA ASP A 199 37.36 5.02 -10.21
C ASP A 199 38.36 6.10 -9.73
N GLY A 200 37.94 6.93 -8.75
CA GLY A 200 38.73 8.05 -8.25
C GLY A 200 38.86 9.26 -9.20
N ARG A 201 38.14 9.26 -10.33
CA ARG A 201 38.23 10.32 -11.34
C ARG A 201 36.95 11.14 -11.39
N PRO A 202 36.98 12.41 -10.94
CA PRO A 202 35.84 13.30 -11.10
C PRO A 202 35.70 13.72 -12.57
N VAL A 203 34.46 13.67 -13.06
CA VAL A 203 34.07 14.20 -14.38
C VAL A 203 32.87 15.11 -14.20
N PHE A 204 32.98 16.33 -14.73
CA PHE A 204 31.89 17.25 -14.92
C PHE A 204 31.61 17.40 -16.42
N ALA A 205 30.34 17.27 -16.80
CA ALA A 205 29.94 17.31 -18.19
C ALA A 205 28.66 18.11 -18.41
N LEU A 206 28.64 18.86 -19.52
CA LEU A 206 27.43 19.48 -20.06
C LEU A 206 27.14 18.89 -21.43
N SER A 207 25.90 18.47 -21.62
CA SER A 207 25.39 17.95 -22.89
C SER A 207 24.13 18.70 -23.31
N LYS A 208 23.85 18.71 -24.61
CA LYS A 208 22.59 19.18 -25.18
C LYS A 208 22.19 18.26 -26.32
N ALA A 209 20.92 17.78 -26.32
CA ALA A 209 20.43 16.84 -27.31
C ALA A 209 21.40 15.65 -27.51
N GLU A 210 21.80 15.03 -26.39
CA GLU A 210 22.70 13.87 -26.29
C GLU A 210 24.12 14.12 -26.82
N LYS A 211 24.44 15.35 -27.17
CA LYS A 211 25.79 15.73 -27.62
C LYS A 211 26.55 16.39 -26.47
N LEU A 212 27.69 15.80 -26.11
CA LEU A 212 28.59 16.36 -25.13
C LEU A 212 29.17 17.70 -25.66
N ARG A 213 29.11 18.75 -24.87
CA ARG A 213 29.56 20.12 -25.23
C ARG A 213 30.76 20.57 -24.41
N LEU A 214 30.81 20.20 -23.14
CA LEU A 214 31.88 20.50 -22.22
C LEU A 214 32.18 19.28 -21.38
N ARG A 215 33.47 19.03 -21.17
CA ARG A 215 33.95 18.07 -20.16
C ARG A 215 35.11 18.70 -19.39
N ALA A 216 35.02 18.60 -18.07
CA ALA A 216 36.11 18.88 -17.15
C ALA A 216 36.43 17.60 -16.38
N MET A 217 37.67 17.19 -16.32
CA MET A 217 38.11 15.96 -15.71
C MET A 217 39.58 16.03 -15.29
N LEU A 218 40.00 15.00 -14.55
CA LEU A 218 41.44 14.75 -14.37
C LEU A 218 41.90 13.75 -15.44
N ALA A 219 43.00 14.06 -16.09
CA ALA A 219 43.70 13.13 -16.97
C ALA A 219 44.35 11.99 -16.19
N ASP A 220 44.93 11.01 -16.87
CA ASP A 220 45.55 9.84 -16.24
C ASP A 220 46.75 10.20 -15.33
N ASP A 221 47.42 11.31 -15.60
CA ASP A 221 48.53 11.86 -14.80
C ASP A 221 48.05 12.78 -13.65
N GLY A 222 46.69 12.91 -13.46
CA GLY A 222 46.08 13.77 -12.46
C GLY A 222 45.99 15.24 -12.85
N ALA A 223 46.45 15.63 -14.04
CA ALA A 223 46.35 17.00 -14.50
C ALA A 223 44.89 17.38 -14.82
N PRO A 224 44.44 18.61 -14.49
CA PRO A 224 43.11 19.06 -14.86
C PRO A 224 43.02 19.26 -16.38
N GLU A 225 41.93 18.75 -16.98
CA GLU A 225 41.64 18.89 -18.39
C GLU A 225 40.25 19.49 -18.59
N PHE A 226 40.15 20.52 -19.46
CA PHE A 226 38.89 21.11 -19.91
C PHE A 226 38.79 20.99 -21.41
N ILE A 227 37.68 20.48 -21.93
CA ILE A 227 37.45 20.24 -23.35
C ILE A 227 36.11 20.82 -23.74
N PHE A 228 36.10 21.70 -24.75
CA PHE A 228 34.88 22.10 -25.44
C PHE A 228 34.78 21.36 -26.77
N LEU A 229 33.56 20.88 -27.08
CA LEU A 229 33.32 20.02 -28.24
C LEU A 229 32.27 20.65 -29.18
N ASN A 230 32.47 20.49 -30.46
CA ASN A 230 31.51 20.86 -31.50
C ASN A 230 30.47 19.70 -31.71
N ASP A 231 29.57 19.91 -32.68
CA ASP A 231 28.52 18.92 -33.03
C ASP A 231 29.09 17.61 -33.58
N LYS A 232 30.31 17.60 -34.08
CA LYS A 232 31.00 16.41 -34.60
C LYS A 232 31.81 15.68 -33.52
N LYS A 233 31.71 16.13 -32.25
CA LYS A 233 32.51 15.65 -31.10
C LYS A 233 34.02 15.95 -31.23
N GLU A 234 34.39 16.91 -32.06
CA GLU A 234 35.76 17.36 -32.18
C GLU A 234 36.05 18.46 -31.15
N ALA A 235 37.19 18.41 -30.54
CA ALA A 235 37.61 19.44 -29.58
C ALA A 235 37.84 20.77 -30.31
N THR A 236 37.05 21.79 -29.94
CA THR A 236 37.22 23.15 -30.44
C THR A 236 38.15 23.96 -29.57
N TRP A 237 38.32 23.54 -28.34
CA TRP A 237 39.23 24.13 -27.38
C TRP A 237 39.58 23.11 -26.30
N ARG A 238 40.82 23.14 -25.87
CA ARG A 238 41.33 22.30 -24.78
C ARG A 238 42.30 23.11 -23.92
N ALA A 239 42.16 23.04 -22.61
CA ALA A 239 43.13 23.52 -21.63
C ALA A 239 43.49 22.35 -20.71
N GLY A 240 44.71 22.37 -20.23
CA GLY A 240 45.34 21.28 -19.49
C GLY A 240 46.58 20.82 -20.27
N LYS A 241 47.51 20.20 -19.61
CA LYS A 241 48.71 19.68 -20.28
C LYS A 241 48.40 18.72 -21.38
#